data_eb85b04f04104fd6addf021c301147f2
#
_entry.id   eb85b04f04104fd6addf021c301147f2
#
_cell.length_a   1.000
_cell.length_b   1.000
_cell.length_c   1.000
_cell.angle_alpha   90.00
_cell.angle_beta   90.00
_cell.angle_gamma   90.00
#
_symmetry.space_group_name_H-M   'P 1'
#
loop_
_entity.id
_entity.type
_entity.pdbx_description
1 polymer ?
#
loop_
_entity_poly.entity_id
_entity_poly.type
_entity_poly.pdbx_seq_one_letter_code
_entity_poly.pdbx_strand_id
1 'polypeptide(L)'
;WTSGHGEGWALYAEKLMEELGFLDDPGDHLGMLDMQRMRAARVVFDIGYHCGFDAPESEGGGAWTPEKGYAFLAKHLRISEGQRRFEFTRYLGWPGQAPAYKVGQRIWEQIRAEHEQAEGADFDLKAFHTRALRLGGMGLDTLREALA
;
A
#
# COMPACT_ATOMS: atom_id res chain seq x y z
N TRP A 1 -0.66 -15.72 8.58
CA TRP A 1 -0.34 -14.59 7.69
C TRP A 1 -1.59 -13.78 7.36
N THR A 2 -1.56 -12.49 7.58
CA THR A 2 -2.59 -11.56 7.12
C THR A 2 -1.99 -10.61 6.09
N SER A 3 -2.62 -10.48 4.91
CA SER A 3 -2.08 -9.69 3.80
C SER A 3 -1.89 -8.23 4.19
N GLY A 4 -2.85 -7.62 4.86
CA GLY A 4 -2.76 -6.22 5.30
C GLY A 4 -1.56 -5.95 6.21
N HIS A 5 -1.25 -6.88 7.13
CA HIS A 5 -0.07 -6.76 8.00
C HIS A 5 1.23 -6.91 7.20
N GLY A 6 1.42 -8.05 6.53
CA GLY A 6 2.70 -8.37 5.91
C GLY A 6 3.00 -7.55 4.66
N GLU A 7 2.02 -7.36 3.78
CA GLU A 7 2.18 -6.54 2.58
C GLU A 7 2.20 -5.03 2.93
N GLY A 8 1.44 -4.64 3.96
CA GLY A 8 1.48 -3.27 4.50
C GLY A 8 2.84 -2.94 5.08
N TRP A 9 3.42 -3.86 5.87
CA TRP A 9 4.79 -3.74 6.38
C TRP A 9 5.80 -3.63 5.24
N ALA A 10 5.70 -4.48 4.20
CA ALA A 10 6.62 -4.45 3.08
C ALA A 10 6.65 -3.06 2.41
N LEU A 11 5.48 -2.49 2.12
CA LEU A 11 5.41 -1.17 1.48
C LEU A 11 5.80 -0.02 2.43
N TYR A 12 5.49 -0.15 3.73
CA TYR A 12 5.95 0.76 4.76
C TYR A 12 7.48 0.75 4.88
N ALA A 13 8.09 -0.44 4.86
CA ALA A 13 9.53 -0.59 4.96
C ALA A 13 10.27 0.00 3.74
N GLU A 14 9.72 -0.11 2.52
CA GLU A 14 10.28 0.56 1.35
C GLU A 14 10.40 2.09 1.57
N LYS A 15 9.35 2.71 2.11
CA LYS A 15 9.36 4.14 2.43
C LYS A 15 10.25 4.47 3.63
N LEU A 16 10.32 3.60 4.63
CA LEU A 16 11.24 3.75 5.75
C LEU A 16 12.70 3.78 5.29
N MET A 17 13.08 3.04 4.24
CA MET A 17 14.43 3.08 3.69
C MET A 17 14.78 4.46 3.11
N GLU A 18 13.82 5.19 2.55
CA GLU A 18 13.99 6.59 2.16
C GLU A 18 14.29 7.46 3.37
N GLU A 19 13.49 7.37 4.44
CA GLU A 19 13.67 8.14 5.68
C GLU A 19 15.04 7.87 6.34
N LEU A 20 15.55 6.65 6.20
CA LEU A 20 16.84 6.23 6.73
C LEU A 20 18.04 6.55 5.83
N GLY A 21 17.83 7.18 4.66
CA GLY A 21 18.89 7.61 3.75
C GLY A 21 19.49 6.48 2.89
N PHE A 22 18.74 5.41 2.63
CA PHE A 22 19.18 4.32 1.75
C PHE A 22 18.77 4.49 0.28
N LEU A 23 17.99 5.54 -0.05
CA LEU A 23 17.50 5.81 -1.40
C LEU A 23 18.00 7.18 -1.91
N ASP A 24 19.30 7.45 -1.72
CA ASP A 24 19.93 8.70 -2.13
C ASP A 24 20.14 8.79 -3.64
N ASP A 25 20.20 7.68 -4.36
CA ASP A 25 20.23 7.68 -5.82
C ASP A 25 18.86 8.10 -6.38
N PRO A 26 18.81 9.13 -7.24
CA PRO A 26 17.55 9.60 -7.81
C PRO A 26 16.76 8.54 -8.59
N GLY A 27 17.44 7.54 -9.17
CA GLY A 27 16.81 6.44 -9.89
C GLY A 27 16.10 5.47 -8.94
N ASP A 28 16.75 5.13 -7.82
CA ASP A 28 16.19 4.27 -6.78
C ASP A 28 14.99 4.94 -6.10
N HIS A 29 15.12 6.24 -5.78
CA HIS A 29 14.02 7.03 -5.23
C HIS A 29 12.83 7.12 -6.19
N LEU A 30 13.08 7.39 -7.48
CA LEU A 30 12.02 7.40 -8.49
C LEU A 30 11.34 6.03 -8.63
N GLY A 31 12.12 4.95 -8.58
CA GLY A 31 11.60 3.58 -8.59
C GLY A 31 10.66 3.31 -7.42
N MET A 32 11.03 3.73 -6.22
CA MET A 32 10.18 3.62 -5.02
C MET A 32 8.88 4.41 -5.20
N LEU A 33 8.93 5.66 -5.69
CA LEU A 33 7.74 6.49 -5.94
C LEU A 33 6.82 5.88 -7.00
N ASP A 34 7.36 5.28 -8.04
CA ASP A 34 6.57 4.56 -9.07
C ASP A 34 5.85 3.34 -8.46
N MET A 35 6.51 2.61 -7.58
CA MET A 35 5.90 1.50 -6.84
C MET A 35 4.81 1.98 -5.88
N GLN A 36 5.01 3.09 -5.17
CA GLN A 36 3.99 3.71 -4.33
C GLN A 36 2.75 4.12 -5.15
N ARG A 37 2.97 4.73 -6.33
CA ARG A 37 1.91 5.11 -7.26
C ARG A 37 1.13 3.89 -7.79
N MET A 38 1.83 2.85 -8.20
CA MET A 38 1.22 1.58 -8.61
C MET A 38 0.31 1.03 -7.53
N ARG A 39 0.78 0.95 -6.27
CA ARG A 39 0.00 0.43 -5.14
C ARG A 39 -1.22 1.30 -4.84
N ALA A 40 -1.11 2.62 -4.97
CA ALA A 40 -2.26 3.50 -4.82
C ALA A 40 -3.32 3.30 -5.92
N ALA A 41 -2.90 3.19 -7.18
CA ALA A 41 -3.81 2.91 -8.30
C ALA A 41 -4.57 1.59 -8.13
N ARG A 42 -3.92 0.56 -7.59
CA ARG A 42 -4.54 -0.74 -7.30
C ARG A 42 -5.70 -0.62 -6.30
N VAL A 43 -5.59 0.25 -5.30
CA VAL A 43 -6.67 0.50 -4.32
C VAL A 43 -7.90 1.07 -5.03
N VAL A 44 -7.69 2.08 -5.89
CA VAL A 44 -8.79 2.75 -6.60
C VAL A 44 -9.55 1.77 -7.49
N PHE A 45 -8.81 1.00 -8.28
CA PHE A 45 -9.42 0.05 -9.21
C PHE A 45 -10.09 -1.12 -8.47
N ASP A 46 -9.39 -1.79 -7.56
CA ASP A 46 -9.88 -3.00 -6.90
C ASP A 46 -11.16 -2.71 -6.10
N ILE A 47 -11.13 -1.69 -5.26
CA ILE A 47 -12.31 -1.29 -4.47
C ILE A 47 -13.43 -0.78 -5.38
N GLY A 48 -13.11 0.06 -6.35
CA GLY A 48 -14.09 0.58 -7.29
C GLY A 48 -14.81 -0.53 -8.06
N TYR A 49 -14.04 -1.44 -8.66
CA TYR A 49 -14.57 -2.52 -9.46
C TYR A 49 -15.37 -3.56 -8.66
N HIS A 50 -14.80 -4.05 -7.55
CA HIS A 50 -15.41 -5.13 -6.78
C HIS A 50 -16.51 -4.69 -5.82
N CYS A 51 -16.48 -3.43 -5.37
CA CYS A 51 -17.53 -2.87 -4.50
C CYS A 51 -18.61 -2.09 -5.28
N GLY A 52 -18.46 -1.95 -6.60
CA GLY A 52 -19.46 -1.29 -7.44
C GLY A 52 -19.51 0.23 -7.27
N PHE A 53 -18.39 0.86 -6.88
CA PHE A 53 -18.28 2.32 -6.89
C PHE A 53 -18.03 2.84 -8.31
N ASP A 54 -18.47 4.06 -8.58
CA ASP A 54 -18.18 4.71 -9.85
C ASP A 54 -16.70 5.07 -9.98
N ALA A 55 -16.22 5.02 -11.22
CA ALA A 55 -14.89 5.54 -11.55
C ALA A 55 -14.85 7.05 -11.32
N PRO A 56 -13.67 7.62 -10.94
CA PRO A 56 -13.52 9.06 -10.85
C PRO A 56 -13.90 9.76 -12.17
N GLU A 57 -14.43 10.98 -12.08
CA GLU A 57 -14.79 11.79 -13.26
C GLU A 57 -13.60 12.00 -14.21
N SER A 58 -12.38 12.14 -13.66
CA SER A 58 -11.14 12.22 -14.44
C SER A 58 -10.85 10.96 -15.28
N GLU A 59 -11.50 9.84 -14.94
CA GLU A 59 -11.41 8.56 -15.64
C GLU A 59 -12.71 8.21 -16.40
N GLY A 60 -13.57 9.21 -16.60
CA GLY A 60 -14.81 9.11 -17.37
C GLY A 60 -16.05 8.70 -16.57
N GLY A 61 -16.00 8.77 -15.24
CA GLY A 61 -17.15 8.52 -14.36
C GLY A 61 -17.85 7.17 -14.57
N GLY A 62 -18.94 6.92 -13.86
CA GLY A 62 -19.77 5.74 -14.01
C GLY A 62 -19.08 4.41 -13.69
N ALA A 63 -19.77 3.31 -13.93
CA ALA A 63 -19.28 1.99 -13.54
C ALA A 63 -17.92 1.62 -14.13
N TRP A 64 -17.11 0.91 -13.35
CA TRP A 64 -15.89 0.29 -13.86
C TRP A 64 -16.22 -0.89 -14.80
N THR A 65 -15.57 -0.91 -15.95
CA THR A 65 -15.50 -2.09 -16.83
C THR A 65 -14.07 -2.61 -16.86
N PRO A 66 -13.85 -3.87 -17.31
CA PRO A 66 -12.49 -4.38 -17.49
C PRO A 66 -11.62 -3.49 -18.37
N GLU A 67 -12.19 -2.96 -19.48
CA GLU A 67 -11.47 -2.09 -20.42
C GLU A 67 -11.08 -0.76 -19.78
N LYS A 68 -12.00 -0.13 -19.04
CA LYS A 68 -11.76 1.10 -18.30
C LYS A 68 -10.69 0.89 -17.22
N GLY A 69 -10.79 -0.21 -16.47
CA GLY A 69 -9.80 -0.59 -15.45
C GLY A 69 -8.41 -0.82 -16.03
N TYR A 70 -8.32 -1.55 -17.16
CA TYR A 70 -7.04 -1.76 -17.82
C TYR A 70 -6.42 -0.45 -18.31
N ALA A 71 -7.22 0.43 -18.93
CA ALA A 71 -6.77 1.74 -19.41
C ALA A 71 -6.29 2.63 -18.24
N PHE A 72 -7.02 2.64 -17.12
CA PHE A 72 -6.62 3.33 -15.91
C PHE A 72 -5.28 2.83 -15.37
N LEU A 73 -5.13 1.52 -15.20
CA LEU A 73 -3.87 0.95 -14.71
C LEU A 73 -2.71 1.21 -15.67
N ALA A 74 -2.94 1.23 -16.99
CA ALA A 74 -1.92 1.55 -17.98
C ALA A 74 -1.33 2.96 -17.82
N LYS A 75 -2.10 3.92 -17.30
CA LYS A 75 -1.61 5.27 -17.00
C LYS A 75 -0.71 5.32 -15.75
N HIS A 76 -0.91 4.39 -14.82
CA HIS A 76 -0.30 4.45 -13.49
C HIS A 76 0.79 3.40 -13.25
N LEU A 77 0.84 2.34 -14.06
CA LEU A 77 1.80 1.25 -13.93
C LEU A 77 2.88 1.35 -15.02
N ARG A 78 4.10 1.66 -14.62
CA ARG A 78 5.27 1.73 -15.51
C ARG A 78 5.98 0.37 -15.60
N ILE A 79 5.23 -0.64 -16.01
CA ILE A 79 5.70 -2.01 -16.21
C ILE A 79 5.44 -2.46 -17.64
N SER A 80 6.07 -3.55 -18.09
CA SER A 80 5.85 -4.10 -19.43
C SER A 80 4.37 -4.48 -19.65
N GLU A 81 3.95 -4.52 -20.91
CA GLU A 81 2.57 -4.88 -21.24
C GLU A 81 2.22 -6.29 -20.75
N GLY A 82 3.12 -7.25 -20.89
CA GLY A 82 2.92 -8.60 -20.40
C GLY A 82 2.69 -8.67 -18.89
N GLN A 83 3.51 -7.97 -18.12
CA GLN A 83 3.33 -7.85 -16.67
C GLN A 83 2.01 -7.16 -16.31
N ARG A 84 1.64 -6.09 -17.02
CA ARG A 84 0.39 -5.37 -16.80
C ARG A 84 -0.83 -6.24 -17.07
N ARG A 85 -0.82 -7.02 -18.15
CA ARG A 85 -1.90 -7.98 -18.43
C ARG A 85 -2.02 -9.04 -17.35
N PHE A 86 -0.90 -9.60 -16.91
CA PHE A 86 -0.87 -10.58 -15.83
C PHE A 86 -1.43 -10.00 -14.54
N GLU A 87 -0.95 -8.83 -14.10
CA GLU A 87 -1.39 -8.15 -12.90
C GLU A 87 -2.89 -7.81 -12.98
N PHE A 88 -3.34 -7.24 -14.10
CA PHE A 88 -4.74 -6.88 -14.28
C PHE A 88 -5.66 -8.09 -14.19
N THR A 89 -5.33 -9.19 -14.86
CA THR A 89 -6.11 -10.44 -14.80
C THR A 89 -6.19 -10.96 -13.39
N ARG A 90 -5.08 -10.88 -12.65
CA ARG A 90 -5.04 -11.26 -11.24
C ARG A 90 -5.95 -10.39 -10.36
N TYR A 91 -6.00 -9.09 -10.59
CA TYR A 91 -6.88 -8.18 -9.84
C TYR A 91 -8.36 -8.47 -10.08
N LEU A 92 -8.75 -8.83 -11.29
CA LEU A 92 -10.14 -9.23 -11.59
C LEU A 92 -10.58 -10.49 -10.83
N GLY A 93 -9.66 -11.42 -10.60
CA GLY A 93 -9.96 -12.72 -9.97
C GLY A 93 -9.63 -12.83 -8.49
N TRP A 94 -9.00 -11.80 -7.90
CA TRP A 94 -8.55 -11.85 -6.50
C TRP A 94 -8.85 -10.55 -5.74
N PRO A 95 -10.15 -10.27 -5.46
CA PRO A 95 -10.56 -9.04 -4.80
C PRO A 95 -9.92 -8.88 -3.40
N GLY A 96 -9.53 -7.66 -3.07
CA GLY A 96 -8.95 -7.30 -1.77
C GLY A 96 -7.46 -7.59 -1.60
N GLN A 97 -6.82 -8.38 -2.46
CA GLN A 97 -5.38 -8.62 -2.34
C GLN A 97 -4.55 -7.42 -2.80
N ALA A 98 -4.92 -6.83 -3.92
CA ALA A 98 -4.20 -5.68 -4.49
C ALA A 98 -4.17 -4.44 -3.55
N PRO A 99 -5.25 -4.05 -2.88
CA PRO A 99 -5.25 -2.93 -1.93
C PRO A 99 -4.50 -3.20 -0.64
N ALA A 100 -4.26 -4.46 -0.25
CA ALA A 100 -3.67 -4.82 1.04
C ALA A 100 -2.34 -4.10 1.32
N TYR A 101 -1.52 -3.88 0.29
CA TYR A 101 -0.26 -3.15 0.38
C TYR A 101 -0.44 -1.70 0.86
N LYS A 102 -1.18 -0.90 0.10
CA LYS A 102 -1.29 0.54 0.36
C LYS A 102 -2.19 0.85 1.55
N VAL A 103 -3.25 0.10 1.73
CA VAL A 103 -4.12 0.20 2.91
C VAL A 103 -3.35 -0.23 4.16
N GLY A 104 -2.63 -1.34 4.09
CA GLY A 104 -1.80 -1.82 5.20
C GLY A 104 -0.69 -0.84 5.57
N GLN A 105 0.04 -0.29 4.57
CA GLN A 105 1.03 0.77 4.80
C GLN A 105 0.43 1.95 5.55
N ARG A 106 -0.73 2.44 5.10
CA ARG A 106 -1.42 3.56 5.75
C ARG A 106 -1.71 3.28 7.24
N ILE A 107 -2.14 2.07 7.55
CA ILE A 107 -2.44 1.71 8.94
C ILE A 107 -1.15 1.60 9.76
N TRP A 108 -0.07 1.04 9.21
CA TRP A 108 1.24 1.04 9.86
C TRP A 108 1.75 2.45 10.16
N GLU A 109 1.63 3.38 9.19
CA GLU A 109 1.98 4.79 9.37
C GLU A 109 1.13 5.47 10.45
N GLN A 110 -0.17 5.16 10.51
CA GLN A 110 -1.08 5.68 11.54
C GLN A 110 -0.69 5.18 12.94
N ILE A 111 -0.44 3.87 13.11
CA ILE A 111 -0.03 3.30 14.40
C ILE A 111 1.28 3.95 14.87
N ARG A 112 2.26 4.09 13.96
CA ARG A 112 3.51 4.79 14.27
C ARG A 112 3.26 6.24 14.71
N ALA A 113 2.47 7.00 13.97
CA ALA A 113 2.18 8.39 14.28
C ALA A 113 1.45 8.56 15.63
N GLU A 114 0.56 7.63 16.00
CA GLU A 114 -0.10 7.58 17.29
C GLU A 114 0.93 7.44 18.43
N HIS A 115 1.94 6.59 18.28
CA HIS A 115 3.03 6.42 19.24
C HIS A 115 3.97 7.63 19.27
N GLU A 116 4.35 8.19 18.13
CA GLU A 116 5.15 9.42 18.06
C GLU A 116 4.46 10.58 18.80
N GLN A 117 3.14 10.70 18.63
CA GLN A 117 2.36 11.73 19.33
C GLN A 117 2.28 11.48 20.84
N ALA A 118 2.10 10.23 21.26
CA ALA A 118 1.95 9.88 22.66
C ALA A 118 3.27 9.96 23.45
N GLU A 119 4.36 9.50 22.87
CA GLU A 119 5.69 9.43 23.49
C GLU A 119 6.48 10.74 23.32
N GLY A 120 6.15 11.56 22.32
CA GLY A 120 6.78 12.86 22.08
C GLY A 120 8.29 12.76 21.89
N ALA A 121 9.05 13.48 22.73
CA ALA A 121 10.51 13.48 22.67
C ALA A 121 11.16 12.15 23.09
N ASP A 122 10.42 11.28 23.75
CA ASP A 122 10.89 9.97 24.21
C ASP A 122 10.65 8.86 23.17
N PHE A 123 10.02 9.18 22.03
CA PHE A 123 9.76 8.20 20.99
C PHE A 123 11.05 7.64 20.40
N ASP A 124 11.17 6.30 20.44
CA ASP A 124 12.28 5.55 19.82
C ASP A 124 11.74 4.66 18.69
N LEU A 125 12.03 5.06 17.46
CA LEU A 125 11.61 4.36 16.24
C LEU A 125 12.07 2.89 16.20
N LYS A 126 13.30 2.61 16.67
CA LYS A 126 13.84 1.25 16.71
C LYS A 126 13.13 0.40 17.76
N ALA A 127 12.86 0.97 18.93
CA ALA A 127 12.11 0.29 19.98
C ALA A 127 10.67 -0.01 19.53
N PHE A 128 10.00 0.95 18.89
CA PHE A 128 8.68 0.78 18.30
C PHE A 128 8.65 -0.38 17.32
N HIS A 129 9.53 -0.38 16.30
CA HIS A 129 9.59 -1.47 15.32
C HIS A 129 9.92 -2.82 15.96
N THR A 130 10.82 -2.83 16.95
CA THR A 130 11.20 -4.06 17.65
C THR A 130 10.00 -4.66 18.39
N ARG A 131 9.20 -3.84 19.09
CA ARG A 131 7.97 -4.27 19.76
C ARG A 131 6.98 -4.85 18.75
N ALA A 132 6.69 -4.07 17.70
CA ALA A 132 5.71 -4.46 16.67
C ALA A 132 6.08 -5.78 15.97
N LEU A 133 7.33 -5.92 15.53
CA LEU A 133 7.80 -7.11 14.83
C LEU A 133 7.86 -8.36 15.72
N ARG A 134 8.14 -8.21 17.01
CA ARG A 134 8.16 -9.33 17.98
C ARG A 134 6.77 -9.91 18.24
N LEU A 135 5.70 -9.14 18.04
CA LEU A 135 4.33 -9.64 18.14
C LEU A 135 3.96 -10.63 17.02
N GLY A 136 4.69 -10.60 15.89
CA GLY A 136 4.44 -11.47 14.75
C GLY A 136 3.25 -11.02 13.90
N GLY A 137 2.83 -11.86 12.96
CA GLY A 137 1.77 -11.55 12.00
C GLY A 137 0.37 -11.69 12.59
N MET A 138 -0.42 -10.61 12.56
CA MET A 138 -1.80 -10.53 13.06
C MET A 138 -2.63 -9.54 12.23
N GLY A 139 -3.91 -9.37 12.55
CA GLY A 139 -4.72 -8.28 12.00
C GLY A 139 -4.19 -6.92 12.44
N LEU A 140 -4.30 -5.90 11.59
CA LEU A 140 -3.74 -4.57 11.89
C LEU A 140 -4.44 -3.86 13.05
N ASP A 141 -5.74 -4.10 13.25
CA ASP A 141 -6.47 -3.57 14.42
C ASP A 141 -5.96 -4.24 15.71
N THR A 142 -5.75 -5.57 15.67
CA THR A 142 -5.13 -6.32 16.78
C THR A 142 -3.71 -5.85 17.07
N LEU A 143 -2.91 -5.52 16.02
CA LEU A 143 -1.58 -4.96 16.20
C LEU A 143 -1.64 -3.61 16.92
N ARG A 144 -2.56 -2.73 16.49
CA ARG A 144 -2.76 -1.42 17.15
C ARG A 144 -3.10 -1.58 18.63
N GLU A 145 -4.05 -2.47 18.95
CA GLU A 145 -4.44 -2.77 20.34
C GLU A 145 -3.29 -3.35 21.17
N ALA A 146 -2.49 -4.24 20.58
CA ALA A 146 -1.37 -4.90 21.27
C ALA A 146 -0.16 -3.96 21.49
N LEU A 147 -0.07 -2.86 20.75
CA LEU A 147 0.98 -1.86 20.91
C LEU A 147 0.57 -0.70 21.85
N ALA A 148 -0.73 -0.48 22.03
CA ALA A 148 -1.27 0.53 22.94
C ALA A 148 -0.92 0.19 24.41
#